data_00d0d52fa110d300ab24e7bfb33171f5
#
_entry.id   00d0d52fa110d300ab24e7bfb33171f5
#
_cell.length_a   1.000
_cell.length_b   1.000
_cell.length_c   1.000
_cell.angle_alpha   90.00
_cell.angle_beta   90.00
_cell.angle_gamma   90.00
#
_symmetry.space_group_name_H-M   'P 1'
#
loop_
_entity.id
_entity.type
_entity.pdbx_description
1 polymer ?
#
loop_
_entity_poly.entity_id
_entity_poly.type
_entity_poly.pdbx_seq_one_letter_code
_entity_poly.pdbx_strand_id
1 'polypeptide(L)'
;MTTKKVERRIKIKYRVRKRVNGTAERPRLSVFRSNKQIYAQVINDQTRTTLASASSLGLETMPKIQQASKVGELVAAKAIEAGVSTVVFDRNGYLYHGRVKELADAARKGGLKF
;
A
#
# COMPACT_ATOMS: atom_id res chain seq x y z
N MET A 1 -8.34 6.82 24.60
CA MET A 1 -6.97 7.35 24.68
C MET A 1 -6.05 6.68 23.68
N THR A 2 -5.25 7.44 22.96
CA THR A 2 -4.23 6.88 22.06
C THR A 2 -2.96 6.56 22.86
N THR A 3 -2.28 5.48 22.49
CA THR A 3 -0.97 5.15 23.06
C THR A 3 0.12 6.00 22.40
N LYS A 4 1.27 6.14 23.05
CA LYS A 4 2.43 6.84 22.46
C LYS A 4 2.82 6.25 21.10
N LYS A 5 2.70 4.93 20.94
CA LYS A 5 3.01 4.23 19.70
C LYS A 5 2.06 4.66 18.57
N VAL A 6 0.77 4.77 18.85
CA VAL A 6 -0.23 5.23 17.88
C VAL A 6 -0.01 6.70 17.53
N GLU A 7 0.29 7.54 18.51
CA GLU A 7 0.59 8.96 18.28
C GLU A 7 1.80 9.15 17.37
N ARG A 8 2.86 8.36 17.58
CA ARG A 8 4.06 8.39 16.74
C ARG A 8 3.71 8.01 15.29
N ARG A 9 2.91 6.98 15.09
CA ARG A 9 2.49 6.56 13.75
C ARG A 9 1.70 7.65 13.04
N ILE A 10 0.80 8.31 13.74
CA ILE A 10 0.01 9.42 13.19
C ILE A 10 0.91 10.56 12.73
N LYS A 11 1.90 10.95 13.54
CA LYS A 11 2.86 12.00 13.19
C LYS A 11 3.67 11.63 11.95
N ILE A 12 4.12 10.37 11.85
CA ILE A 12 4.86 9.87 10.68
C ILE A 12 3.96 9.90 9.45
N LYS A 13 2.71 9.47 9.58
CA LYS A 13 1.73 9.48 8.51
C LYS A 13 1.55 10.89 7.93
N TYR A 14 1.35 11.90 8.76
CA TYR A 14 1.22 13.29 8.30
C TYR A 14 2.49 13.78 7.62
N ARG A 15 3.66 13.44 8.14
CA ARG A 15 4.94 13.81 7.55
C ARG A 15 5.10 13.24 6.15
N VAL A 16 4.78 11.98 5.98
CA VAL A 16 4.83 11.29 4.68
C VAL A 16 3.82 11.90 3.71
N ARG A 17 2.60 12.17 4.14
CA ARG A 17 1.53 12.73 3.30
C ARG A 17 1.86 14.10 2.74
N LYS A 18 2.67 14.89 3.41
CA LYS A 18 3.15 16.17 2.88
C LYS A 18 3.99 15.99 1.62
N ARG A 19 4.68 14.86 1.50
CA ARG A 19 5.58 14.56 0.38
C ARG A 19 4.94 13.65 -0.65
N VAL A 20 3.94 12.86 -0.24
CA VAL A 20 3.31 11.84 -1.07
C VAL A 20 1.90 12.26 -1.39
N ASN A 21 1.68 12.64 -2.65
CA ASN A 21 0.39 13.05 -3.16
C ASN A 21 0.15 12.39 -4.51
N GLY A 22 -0.88 11.55 -4.60
CA GLY A 22 -1.18 10.79 -5.81
C GLY A 22 -1.82 11.63 -6.90
N THR A 23 -1.31 11.51 -8.12
CA THR A 23 -1.86 12.17 -9.30
C THR A 23 -2.31 11.12 -10.30
N ALA A 24 -2.92 11.55 -11.43
CA ALA A 24 -3.32 10.63 -12.50
C ALA A 24 -2.10 9.92 -13.11
N GLU A 25 -0.98 10.65 -13.28
CA GLU A 25 0.24 10.11 -13.86
C GLU A 25 1.03 9.27 -12.87
N ARG A 26 0.91 9.59 -11.59
CA ARG A 26 1.67 8.96 -10.53
C ARG A 26 0.80 8.78 -9.28
N PRO A 27 -0.15 7.83 -9.33
CA PRO A 27 -1.07 7.59 -8.21
C PRO A 27 -0.34 7.14 -6.95
N ARG A 28 -1.03 7.26 -5.82
CA ARG A 28 -0.50 6.86 -4.53
C ARG A 28 -0.84 5.41 -4.24
N LEU A 29 0.18 4.58 -4.00
CA LEU A 29 -0.01 3.21 -3.52
C LEU A 29 -0.05 3.26 -1.99
N SER A 30 -1.25 3.15 -1.43
CA SER A 30 -1.50 3.22 0.00
C SER A 30 -1.62 1.81 0.60
N VAL A 31 -0.91 1.57 1.69
CA VAL A 31 -0.93 0.28 2.39
C VAL A 31 -1.54 0.46 3.78
N PHE A 32 -2.46 -0.42 4.13
CA PHE A 32 -3.04 -0.50 5.46
C PHE A 32 -2.96 -1.95 5.95
N ARG A 33 -2.63 -2.14 7.22
CA ARG A 33 -2.61 -3.47 7.81
C ARG A 33 -3.32 -3.50 9.16
N SER A 34 -4.02 -4.62 9.42
CA SER A 34 -4.52 -4.97 10.74
C SER A 34 -3.72 -6.16 11.28
N ASN A 35 -4.10 -6.68 12.44
CA ASN A 35 -3.41 -7.85 13.00
C ASN A 35 -3.47 -9.07 12.09
N LYS A 36 -4.58 -9.28 11.38
CA LYS A 36 -4.82 -10.48 10.57
C LYS A 36 -4.74 -10.25 9.07
N GLN A 37 -4.98 -9.02 8.61
CA GLN A 37 -5.14 -8.72 7.19
C GLN A 37 -4.23 -7.58 6.74
N ILE A 38 -4.02 -7.48 5.44
CA ILE A 38 -3.29 -6.39 4.82
C ILE A 38 -4.03 -5.96 3.55
N TYR A 39 -4.02 -4.65 3.26
CA TYR A 39 -4.77 -4.03 2.18
C TYR A 39 -3.85 -3.08 1.42
N ALA A 40 -4.08 -2.98 0.11
CA ALA A 40 -3.38 -2.02 -0.73
C ALA A 40 -4.36 -1.36 -1.69
N GLN A 41 -4.19 -0.05 -1.91
CA GLN A 41 -5.01 0.72 -2.84
C GLN A 41 -4.13 1.63 -3.66
N VAL A 42 -4.45 1.78 -4.94
CA VAL A 42 -3.83 2.75 -5.83
C VAL A 42 -4.83 3.88 -6.05
N ILE A 43 -4.50 5.07 -5.58
CA ILE A 43 -5.44 6.19 -5.46
C ILE A 43 -4.95 7.40 -6.25
N ASN A 44 -5.85 7.99 -7.05
CA ASN A 44 -5.66 9.31 -7.64
C ASN A 44 -6.27 10.34 -6.67
N ASP A 45 -5.42 11.06 -5.95
CA ASP A 45 -5.86 12.02 -4.93
C ASP A 45 -6.53 13.25 -5.52
N GLN A 46 -6.25 13.59 -6.77
CA GLN A 46 -6.85 14.76 -7.44
C GLN A 46 -8.34 14.54 -7.70
N THR A 47 -8.71 13.33 -8.14
CA THR A 47 -10.10 12.97 -8.42
C THR A 47 -10.74 12.16 -7.29
N ARG A 48 -9.95 11.79 -6.28
CA ARG A 48 -10.36 10.94 -5.15
C ARG A 48 -10.91 9.60 -5.62
N THR A 49 -10.28 9.04 -6.65
CA THR A 49 -10.69 7.77 -7.25
C THR A 49 -9.70 6.68 -6.91
N THR A 50 -10.20 5.51 -6.50
CA THR A 50 -9.39 4.31 -6.33
C THR A 50 -9.30 3.59 -7.66
N LEU A 51 -8.09 3.50 -8.23
CA LEU A 51 -7.84 2.91 -9.54
C LEU A 51 -7.66 1.40 -9.47
N ALA A 52 -7.11 0.91 -8.39
CA ALA A 52 -6.90 -0.52 -8.15
C ALA A 52 -6.89 -0.78 -6.65
N SER A 53 -7.33 -1.95 -6.23
CA SER A 53 -7.26 -2.36 -4.83
C SER A 53 -7.09 -3.86 -4.72
N ALA A 54 -6.43 -4.29 -3.64
CA ALA A 54 -6.27 -5.69 -3.31
C ALA A 54 -6.23 -5.85 -1.80
N SER A 55 -6.65 -7.01 -1.31
CA SER A 55 -6.60 -7.31 0.11
C SER A 55 -6.32 -8.80 0.31
N SER A 56 -5.92 -9.14 1.53
CA SER A 56 -5.72 -10.53 1.93
C SER A 56 -7.02 -11.23 2.32
N LEU A 57 -8.13 -10.49 2.40
CA LEU A 57 -9.45 -11.09 2.68
C LEU A 57 -9.81 -12.08 1.57
N GLY A 58 -10.25 -13.27 1.96
CA GLY A 58 -10.62 -14.31 1.03
C GLY A 58 -9.45 -15.15 0.50
N LEU A 59 -8.22 -14.80 0.83
CA LEU A 59 -7.06 -15.64 0.50
C LEU A 59 -6.96 -16.81 1.50
N GLU A 60 -6.33 -17.89 1.04
CA GLU A 60 -6.06 -19.03 1.91
C GLU A 60 -5.20 -18.62 3.09
N THR A 61 -5.33 -19.35 4.21
CA THR A 61 -4.51 -19.12 5.40
C THR A 61 -3.03 -19.36 5.05
N MET A 62 -2.20 -18.38 5.30
CA MET A 62 -0.78 -18.43 5.01
C MET A 62 -0.02 -17.53 5.99
N PRO A 63 1.30 -17.70 6.15
CA PRO A 63 2.10 -16.78 6.95
C PRO A 63 1.93 -15.32 6.51
N LYS A 64 1.98 -14.38 7.45
CA LYS A 64 1.70 -12.96 7.18
C LYS A 64 2.63 -12.35 6.12
N ILE A 65 3.88 -12.78 6.05
CA ILE A 65 4.84 -12.30 5.03
C ILE A 65 4.41 -12.76 3.63
N GLN A 66 4.01 -14.02 3.48
CA GLN A 66 3.52 -14.54 2.21
C GLN A 66 2.21 -13.87 1.80
N GLN A 67 1.33 -13.60 2.77
CA GLN A 67 0.08 -12.90 2.57
C GLN A 67 0.34 -11.50 1.99
N ALA A 68 1.30 -10.76 2.56
CA ALA A 68 1.68 -9.44 2.09
C ALA A 68 2.26 -9.49 0.67
N SER A 69 3.10 -10.47 0.38
CA SER A 69 3.66 -10.70 -0.95
C SER A 69 2.54 -10.93 -1.97
N LYS A 70 1.56 -11.76 -1.63
CA LYS A 70 0.43 -12.06 -2.50
C LYS A 70 -0.42 -10.82 -2.80
N VAL A 71 -0.69 -10.00 -1.79
CA VAL A 71 -1.44 -8.75 -1.96
C VAL A 71 -0.65 -7.77 -2.85
N GLY A 72 0.66 -7.69 -2.68
CA GLY A 72 1.53 -6.87 -3.54
C GLY A 72 1.45 -7.29 -5.00
N GLU A 73 1.50 -8.58 -5.28
CA GLU A 73 1.35 -9.12 -6.64
C GLU A 73 -0.02 -8.79 -7.22
N LEU A 74 -1.08 -8.95 -6.44
CA LEU A 74 -2.47 -8.70 -6.88
C LEU A 74 -2.69 -7.22 -7.20
N VAL A 75 -2.25 -6.31 -6.33
CA VAL A 75 -2.45 -4.87 -6.56
C VAL A 75 -1.63 -4.40 -7.77
N ALA A 76 -0.43 -4.93 -7.96
CA ALA A 76 0.40 -4.61 -9.12
C ALA A 76 -0.28 -5.05 -10.42
N ALA A 77 -0.81 -6.28 -10.47
CA ALA A 77 -1.50 -6.80 -11.63
C ALA A 77 -2.72 -5.94 -11.97
N LYS A 78 -3.53 -5.59 -10.99
CA LYS A 78 -4.72 -4.75 -11.19
C LYS A 78 -4.35 -3.33 -11.61
N ALA A 79 -3.29 -2.76 -11.06
CA ALA A 79 -2.82 -1.42 -11.42
C ALA A 79 -2.34 -1.38 -12.88
N ILE A 80 -1.55 -2.35 -13.29
CA ILE A 80 -1.06 -2.48 -14.67
C ILE A 80 -2.24 -2.66 -15.65
N GLU A 81 -3.20 -3.48 -15.29
CA GLU A 81 -4.43 -3.66 -16.08
C GLU A 81 -5.20 -2.35 -16.23
N ALA A 82 -5.20 -1.51 -15.20
CA ALA A 82 -5.83 -0.18 -15.22
C ALA A 82 -4.99 0.89 -15.92
N GLY A 83 -3.82 0.54 -16.45
CA GLY A 83 -2.93 1.45 -17.15
C GLY A 83 -1.96 2.21 -16.26
N VAL A 84 -1.81 1.81 -15.00
CA VAL A 84 -0.91 2.46 -14.05
C VAL A 84 0.39 1.67 -13.95
N SER A 85 1.52 2.32 -14.22
CA SER A 85 2.85 1.68 -14.12
C SER A 85 3.75 2.34 -13.07
N THR A 86 3.55 3.62 -12.79
CA THR A 86 4.34 4.38 -11.83
C THR A 86 3.46 4.86 -10.69
N VAL A 87 3.92 4.66 -9.44
CA VAL A 87 3.17 5.09 -8.25
C VAL A 87 4.13 5.74 -7.25
N VAL A 88 3.57 6.47 -6.29
CA VAL A 88 4.30 6.91 -5.09
C VAL A 88 3.84 6.06 -3.93
N PHE A 89 4.77 5.58 -3.12
CA PHE A 89 4.46 4.65 -2.04
C PHE A 89 4.12 5.41 -0.75
N ASP A 90 2.93 5.13 -0.20
CA ASP A 90 2.47 5.68 1.07
C ASP A 90 2.28 4.54 2.07
N ARG A 91 3.18 4.44 3.04
CA ARG A 91 3.14 3.41 4.08
C ARG A 91 2.22 3.74 5.26
N ASN A 92 1.49 4.85 5.20
CA ASN A 92 0.54 5.29 6.24
C ASN A 92 1.11 5.32 7.67
N GLY A 93 2.38 5.70 7.80
CA GLY A 93 3.04 5.76 9.10
C GLY A 93 3.55 4.44 9.65
N TYR A 94 3.29 3.31 8.98
CA TYR A 94 3.88 2.03 9.36
C TYR A 94 5.38 2.02 9.06
N LEU A 95 6.15 1.26 9.81
CA LEU A 95 7.57 1.08 9.50
C LEU A 95 7.73 0.34 8.17
N TYR A 96 8.71 0.76 7.36
CA TYR A 96 9.06 0.07 6.13
C TYR A 96 9.88 -1.18 6.46
N HIS A 97 9.18 -2.19 6.96
CA HIS A 97 9.76 -3.42 7.47
C HIS A 97 8.72 -4.55 7.43
N GLY A 98 9.17 -5.79 7.36
CA GLY A 98 8.32 -6.97 7.43
C GLY A 98 7.24 -6.97 6.36
N ARG A 99 5.98 -7.01 6.77
CA ARG A 99 4.81 -7.12 5.87
C ARG A 99 4.73 -5.96 4.87
N VAL A 100 4.98 -4.74 5.31
CA VAL A 100 4.89 -3.55 4.45
C VAL A 100 5.98 -3.59 3.38
N LYS A 101 7.20 -3.94 3.76
CA LYS A 101 8.32 -4.09 2.83
C LYS A 101 8.07 -5.22 1.84
N GLU A 102 7.56 -6.35 2.31
CA GLU A 102 7.28 -7.51 1.46
C GLU A 102 6.22 -7.20 0.40
N LEU A 103 5.18 -6.47 0.79
CA LEU A 103 4.16 -6.02 -0.15
C LEU A 103 4.76 -5.08 -1.21
N ALA A 104 5.59 -4.13 -0.79
CA ALA A 104 6.25 -3.19 -1.70
C ALA A 104 7.17 -3.91 -2.68
N ASP A 105 7.98 -4.84 -2.19
CA ASP A 105 8.89 -5.63 -3.04
C ASP A 105 8.13 -6.47 -4.06
N ALA A 106 7.02 -7.10 -3.65
CA ALA A 106 6.18 -7.90 -4.53
C ALA A 106 5.51 -7.03 -5.61
N ALA A 107 5.05 -5.83 -5.24
CA ALA A 107 4.46 -4.89 -6.19
C ALA A 107 5.50 -4.42 -7.23
N ARG A 108 6.73 -4.20 -6.82
CA ARG A 108 7.84 -3.86 -7.74
C ARG A 108 8.14 -5.00 -8.70
N LYS A 109 8.18 -6.25 -8.21
CA LYS A 109 8.34 -7.44 -9.05
C LYS A 109 7.20 -7.60 -10.03
N GLY A 110 6.00 -7.17 -9.65
CA GLY A 110 4.82 -7.21 -10.50
C GLY A 110 4.78 -6.15 -11.59
N GLY A 111 5.77 -5.24 -11.61
CA GLY A 111 5.92 -4.25 -12.66
C GLY A 111 5.68 -2.80 -12.25
N LEU A 112 5.26 -2.53 -11.03
CA LEU A 112 5.10 -1.14 -10.56
C LEU A 112 6.46 -0.50 -10.29
N LYS A 113 6.58 0.77 -10.64
CA LYS A 113 7.79 1.57 -10.45
C LYS A 113 7.59 2.58 -9.33
N PHE A 114 8.40 2.48 -8.33
CA PHE A 114 8.43 3.45 -7.23
C PHE A 114 9.68 3.29 -6.37
#